data_fe8ad636d384dde5cf7008ad3a821387
#
_entry.id   fe8ad636d384dde5cf7008ad3a821387
#
_cell.length_a   1.000
_cell.length_b   1.000
_cell.length_c   1.000
_cell.angle_alpha   90.00
_cell.angle_beta   90.00
_cell.angle_gamma   90.00
#
_symmetry.space_group_name_H-M   'P 1'
#
loop_
_entity.id
_entity.type
_entity.pdbx_description
1 polymer ?
#
loop_
_entity_poly.entity_id
_entity_poly.type
_entity_poly.pdbx_seq_one_letter_code
_entity_poly.pdbx_strand_id
1 'polypeptide(L)'
;MSRLCYTTDMVIGICQITLHLPESHSLKDKRQIVKSIMARVRHQFEVAIAEVDEQDRWQIAKIGVSCVSNSSQHAEQILAHVQRYIEETRPDLVLTDTETEIITW
;
A
#
# COMPACT_ATOMS: atom_id res chain seq x y z
N MET A 1 -0.90 29.80 -3.34
CA MET A 1 -2.13 29.55 -2.65
C MET A 1 -1.96 29.53 -1.14
N SER A 2 -2.86 30.12 -0.44
CA SER A 2 -2.77 30.23 1.00
C SER A 2 -3.80 29.34 1.68
N ARG A 3 -3.38 28.69 2.75
CA ARG A 3 -4.29 27.88 3.55
C ARG A 3 -4.59 28.51 4.89
N LEU A 4 -4.45 29.74 4.98
CA LEU A 4 -4.66 30.60 6.15
C LEU A 4 -5.21 29.84 7.35
N CYS A 5 -6.08 30.43 8.09
CA CYS A 5 -6.53 29.92 9.37
C CYS A 5 -7.68 28.89 9.28
N TYR A 6 -7.85 28.26 8.16
CA TYR A 6 -8.89 27.27 8.00
C TYR A 6 -8.49 25.96 8.64
N THR A 7 -9.49 25.29 9.19
CA THR A 7 -9.27 24.05 9.92
C THR A 7 -9.41 22.80 9.06
N THR A 8 -9.95 22.97 7.84
CA THR A 8 -10.13 21.82 6.96
C THR A 8 -8.83 21.55 6.23
N ASP A 9 -8.20 20.50 6.64
CA ASP A 9 -6.95 20.08 6.04
C ASP A 9 -7.17 18.85 5.20
N MET A 10 -6.40 18.74 4.14
CA MET A 10 -6.29 17.52 3.40
C MET A 10 -5.15 16.71 4.00
N VAL A 11 -5.44 15.48 4.36
CA VAL A 11 -4.47 14.55 4.90
C VAL A 11 -4.18 13.49 3.86
N ILE A 12 -2.91 13.21 3.65
CA ILE A 12 -2.46 12.18 2.72
C ILE A 12 -1.72 11.12 3.53
N GLY A 13 -2.22 9.89 3.47
CA GLY A 13 -1.52 8.76 4.06
C GLY A 13 -0.74 8.04 2.98
N ILE A 14 0.52 7.73 3.24
CA ILE A 14 1.34 6.93 2.33
C ILE A 14 1.95 5.77 3.08
N CYS A 15 2.09 4.65 2.39
CA CYS A 15 2.65 3.45 2.96
C CYS A 15 3.44 2.69 1.89
N GLN A 16 4.62 2.22 2.23
CA GLN A 16 5.36 1.26 1.41
C GLN A 16 5.39 -0.08 2.11
N ILE A 17 5.00 -1.11 1.39
CA ILE A 17 4.93 -2.47 1.90
C ILE A 17 5.91 -3.31 1.10
N THR A 18 6.83 -3.98 1.79
CA THR A 18 7.75 -4.92 1.16
C THR A 18 7.26 -6.34 1.43
N LEU A 19 7.08 -7.09 0.35
CA LEU A 19 6.59 -8.47 0.41
C LEU A 19 7.66 -9.42 -0.11
N HIS A 20 7.81 -10.54 0.58
CA HIS A 20 8.59 -11.67 0.09
C HIS A 20 7.61 -12.70 -0.48
N LEU A 21 7.89 -13.16 -1.70
CA LEU A 21 7.05 -14.07 -2.46
C LEU A 21 7.79 -15.40 -2.67
N PRO A 22 7.76 -16.32 -1.68
CA PRO A 22 8.56 -17.54 -1.78
C PRO A 22 8.17 -18.45 -2.96
N GLU A 23 6.90 -18.39 -3.37
CA GLU A 23 6.39 -19.24 -4.46
C GLU A 23 6.63 -18.65 -5.84
N SER A 24 7.20 -17.46 -5.92
CA SER A 24 7.50 -16.84 -7.21
C SER A 24 8.81 -17.40 -7.77
N HIS A 25 8.78 -17.85 -9.01
CA HIS A 25 9.95 -18.43 -9.67
C HIS A 25 10.38 -17.67 -10.92
N SER A 26 9.72 -16.54 -11.21
CA SER A 26 10.02 -15.74 -12.39
C SER A 26 9.41 -14.35 -12.22
N LEU A 27 9.82 -13.41 -13.06
CA LEU A 27 9.17 -12.11 -13.10
C LEU A 27 7.71 -12.21 -13.55
N LYS A 28 7.40 -13.19 -14.39
CA LYS A 28 6.03 -13.43 -14.81
C LYS A 28 5.16 -13.84 -13.63
N ASP A 29 5.65 -14.77 -12.80
CA ASP A 29 4.94 -15.19 -11.60
C ASP A 29 4.72 -14.01 -10.67
N LYS A 30 5.77 -13.23 -10.43
CA LYS A 30 5.69 -12.05 -9.58
C LYS A 30 4.65 -11.07 -10.08
N ARG A 31 4.66 -10.76 -11.36
CA ARG A 31 3.71 -9.80 -11.93
C ARG A 31 2.27 -10.26 -11.75
N GLN A 32 2.01 -11.55 -11.90
CA GLN A 32 0.68 -12.10 -11.67
C GLN A 32 0.24 -11.97 -10.21
N ILE A 33 1.14 -12.28 -9.29
CA ILE A 33 0.86 -12.18 -7.85
C ILE A 33 0.59 -10.73 -7.47
N VAL A 34 1.48 -9.83 -7.86
CA VAL A 34 1.36 -8.40 -7.51
C VAL A 34 0.11 -7.80 -8.12
N LYS A 35 -0.18 -8.13 -9.38
CA LYS A 35 -1.36 -7.62 -10.06
C LYS A 35 -2.64 -8.07 -9.36
N SER A 36 -2.67 -9.32 -8.92
CA SER A 36 -3.82 -9.87 -8.19
C SER A 36 -4.01 -9.15 -6.85
N ILE A 37 -2.93 -8.92 -6.12
CA ILE A 37 -3.00 -8.21 -4.83
C ILE A 37 -3.53 -6.80 -5.04
N MET A 38 -2.96 -6.08 -6.02
CA MET A 38 -3.37 -4.70 -6.28
C MET A 38 -4.84 -4.61 -6.70
N ALA A 39 -5.29 -5.55 -7.53
CA ALA A 39 -6.68 -5.56 -7.98
C ALA A 39 -7.63 -5.76 -6.79
N ARG A 40 -7.30 -6.68 -5.89
CA ARG A 40 -8.10 -6.94 -4.71
C ARG A 40 -8.14 -5.76 -3.76
N VAL A 41 -7.00 -5.11 -3.55
CA VAL A 41 -6.93 -3.94 -2.69
C VAL A 41 -7.77 -2.80 -3.27
N ARG A 42 -7.66 -2.57 -4.58
CA ARG A 42 -8.48 -1.53 -5.24
C ARG A 42 -9.96 -1.80 -5.10
N HIS A 43 -10.35 -3.06 -5.11
CA HIS A 43 -11.75 -3.43 -4.98
C HIS A 43 -12.28 -3.20 -3.57
N GLN A 44 -11.44 -3.38 -2.55
CA GLN A 44 -11.85 -3.29 -1.15
C GLN A 44 -11.65 -1.90 -0.55
N PHE A 45 -10.72 -1.12 -1.06
CA PHE A 45 -10.32 0.14 -0.43
C PHE A 45 -10.24 1.26 -1.45
N GLU A 46 -10.56 2.47 -1.02
CA GLU A 46 -10.36 3.66 -1.84
C GLU A 46 -8.94 4.16 -1.65
N VAL A 47 -8.01 3.53 -2.33
CA VAL A 47 -6.59 3.87 -2.27
C VAL A 47 -6.00 3.83 -3.67
N ALA A 48 -4.93 4.59 -3.86
CA ALA A 48 -4.06 4.41 -5.02
C ALA A 48 -2.99 3.41 -4.63
N ILE A 49 -2.68 2.49 -5.53
CA ILE A 49 -1.71 1.43 -5.25
C ILE A 49 -0.91 1.12 -6.51
N ALA A 50 0.39 0.91 -6.34
CA ALA A 50 1.30 0.58 -7.43
C ALA A 50 2.51 -0.17 -6.90
N GLU A 51 3.14 -0.95 -7.77
CA GLU A 51 4.46 -1.48 -7.49
C GLU A 51 5.47 -0.34 -7.71
N VAL A 52 6.32 -0.05 -6.72
CA VAL A 52 7.14 1.16 -6.74
C VAL A 52 8.65 0.89 -6.80
N ASP A 53 9.09 -0.31 -6.49
CA ASP A 53 10.52 -0.64 -6.51
C ASP A 53 10.69 -2.15 -6.61
N GLU A 54 11.94 -2.61 -6.74
CA GLU A 54 12.28 -4.04 -6.81
C GLU A 54 11.61 -4.75 -7.99
N GLN A 55 11.34 -4.04 -9.09
CA GLN A 55 10.56 -4.56 -10.20
C GLN A 55 11.25 -5.68 -10.96
N ASP A 56 12.58 -5.74 -10.91
CA ASP A 56 13.37 -6.79 -11.55
C ASP A 56 13.72 -7.96 -10.62
N ARG A 57 13.23 -7.93 -9.37
CA ARG A 57 13.45 -9.01 -8.40
C ARG A 57 12.19 -9.87 -8.33
N TRP A 58 12.34 -11.15 -8.59
CA TRP A 58 11.16 -12.03 -8.73
C TRP A 58 10.54 -12.48 -7.42
N GLN A 59 11.27 -12.40 -6.31
CA GLN A 59 10.77 -12.85 -5.01
C GLN A 59 10.56 -11.72 -4.02
N ILE A 60 10.74 -10.48 -4.47
CA ILE A 60 10.52 -9.30 -3.64
C ILE A 60 9.65 -8.32 -4.40
N ALA A 61 8.62 -7.82 -3.75
CA ALA A 61 7.78 -6.76 -4.29
C ALA A 61 7.70 -5.63 -3.29
N LYS A 62 7.85 -4.41 -3.77
CA LYS A 62 7.63 -3.22 -2.95
C LYS A 62 6.45 -2.48 -3.52
N ILE A 63 5.42 -2.32 -2.71
CA ILE A 63 4.15 -1.75 -3.13
C ILE A 63 3.91 -0.45 -2.39
N GLY A 64 3.57 0.58 -3.14
CA GLY A 64 3.18 1.87 -2.57
C GLY A 64 1.68 2.01 -2.54
N VAL A 65 1.16 2.53 -1.44
CA VAL A 65 -0.26 2.76 -1.23
C VAL A 65 -0.44 4.19 -0.73
N SER A 66 -1.46 4.88 -1.24
CA SER A 66 -1.78 6.21 -0.71
C SER A 66 -3.29 6.38 -0.60
N CYS A 67 -3.69 7.20 0.37
CA CYS A 67 -5.08 7.56 0.57
C CYS A 67 -5.19 9.04 0.93
N VAL A 68 -6.36 9.58 0.69
CA VAL A 68 -6.69 10.97 1.04
C VAL A 68 -7.81 10.94 2.07
N SER A 69 -7.69 11.79 3.08
CA SER A 69 -8.68 11.89 4.14
C SER A 69 -8.67 13.31 4.70
N ASN A 70 -9.64 13.62 5.53
CA ASN A 70 -9.63 14.84 6.33
C ASN A 70 -9.25 14.55 7.80
N SER A 71 -8.79 13.33 8.07
CA SER A 71 -8.44 12.90 9.42
C SER A 71 -7.20 12.03 9.37
N SER A 72 -6.18 12.40 10.15
CA SER A 72 -4.95 11.61 10.27
C SER A 72 -5.24 10.21 10.81
N GLN A 73 -6.11 10.12 11.80
CA GLN A 73 -6.46 8.84 12.40
C GLN A 73 -7.13 7.93 11.37
N HIS A 74 -8.03 8.47 10.57
CA HIS A 74 -8.72 7.69 9.55
C HIS A 74 -7.75 7.22 8.46
N ALA A 75 -6.83 8.09 8.05
CA ALA A 75 -5.80 7.71 7.07
C ALA A 75 -4.93 6.56 7.60
N GLU A 76 -4.50 6.65 8.86
CA GLU A 76 -3.73 5.57 9.48
C GLU A 76 -4.51 4.27 9.53
N GLN A 77 -5.79 4.33 9.83
CA GLN A 77 -6.66 3.15 9.88
C GLN A 77 -6.80 2.50 8.51
N ILE A 78 -6.98 3.30 7.47
CA ILE A 78 -7.07 2.77 6.10
C ILE A 78 -5.81 2.00 5.74
N LEU A 79 -4.64 2.60 5.99
CA LEU A 79 -3.36 1.97 5.65
C LEU A 79 -3.12 0.69 6.46
N ALA A 80 -3.47 0.71 7.74
CA ALA A 80 -3.36 -0.48 8.59
C ALA A 80 -4.28 -1.59 8.11
N HIS A 81 -5.50 -1.25 7.69
CA HIS A 81 -6.45 -2.23 7.16
C HIS A 81 -5.97 -2.84 5.86
N VAL A 82 -5.35 -2.05 4.98
CA VAL A 82 -4.78 -2.56 3.73
C VAL A 82 -3.70 -3.60 4.03
N GLN A 83 -2.80 -3.30 4.97
CA GLN A 83 -1.74 -4.23 5.35
C GLN A 83 -2.32 -5.54 5.89
N ARG A 84 -3.28 -5.43 6.78
CA ARG A 84 -3.93 -6.61 7.36
C ARG A 84 -4.66 -7.42 6.31
N TYR A 85 -5.34 -6.75 5.40
CA TYR A 85 -6.07 -7.42 4.32
C TYR A 85 -5.13 -8.25 3.45
N ILE A 86 -3.97 -7.70 3.10
CA ILE A 86 -2.97 -8.42 2.32
C ILE A 86 -2.50 -9.66 3.08
N GLU A 87 -2.17 -9.52 4.35
CA GLU A 87 -1.71 -10.63 5.17
C GLU A 87 -2.77 -11.73 5.30
N GLU A 88 -4.03 -11.35 5.47
CA GLU A 88 -5.11 -12.30 5.66
C GLU A 88 -5.52 -13.01 4.38
N THR A 89 -5.48 -12.31 3.23
CA THR A 89 -5.89 -12.90 1.96
C THR A 89 -4.77 -13.64 1.26
N ARG A 90 -3.52 -13.35 1.60
CA ARG A 90 -2.36 -14.01 1.01
C ARG A 90 -1.39 -14.44 2.10
N PRO A 91 -1.77 -15.48 2.88
CA PRO A 91 -0.88 -15.98 3.95
C PRO A 91 0.37 -16.68 3.42
N ASP A 92 0.41 -16.98 2.13
CA ASP A 92 1.58 -17.51 1.45
C ASP A 92 2.69 -16.48 1.25
N LEU A 93 2.39 -15.20 1.43
CA LEU A 93 3.36 -14.11 1.31
C LEU A 93 3.81 -13.66 2.68
N VAL A 94 5.03 -13.13 2.73
CA VAL A 94 5.59 -12.60 3.98
C VAL A 94 5.76 -11.10 3.84
N LEU A 95 5.07 -10.36 4.70
CA LEU A 95 5.24 -8.92 4.79
C LEU A 95 6.48 -8.67 5.65
N THR A 96 7.57 -8.24 5.02
CA THR A 96 8.88 -8.13 5.68
C THR A 96 9.15 -6.75 6.23
N ASP A 97 8.53 -5.72 5.66
CA ASP A 97 8.75 -4.36 6.10
C ASP A 97 7.59 -3.48 5.69
N THR A 98 7.30 -2.47 6.50
CA THR A 98 6.32 -1.43 6.18
C THR A 98 6.83 -0.09 6.66
N GLU A 99 6.60 0.94 5.85
CA GLU A 99 6.88 2.32 6.23
C GLU A 99 5.62 3.12 5.96
N THR A 100 5.19 3.90 6.94
CA THR A 100 3.97 4.70 6.85
C THR A 100 4.26 6.13 7.26
N GLU A 101 3.70 7.05 6.50
CA GLU A 101 3.80 8.47 6.82
C GLU A 101 2.46 9.14 6.57
N ILE A 102 2.11 10.08 7.43
CA ILE A 102 0.89 10.88 7.29
C ILE A 102 1.31 12.33 7.05
N ILE A 103 0.83 12.89 5.96
CA ILE A 103 1.16 14.25 5.55
C ILE A 103 -0.10 15.10 5.65
N THR A 104 -0.01 16.20 6.36
CA THR A 104 -1.09 17.20 6.42
C THR A 104 -0.73 18.33 5.47
N TRP A 105 -1.64 18.58 4.55
CA TRP A 105 -1.40 19.58 3.51
C TRP A 105 -2.26 20.80 3.66
#